data_2a39c6e7244890e69a5b7665bb741b25
#
_entry.id   2a39c6e7244890e69a5b7665bb741b25
#
_cell.length_a   1.000
_cell.length_b   1.000
_cell.length_c   1.000
_cell.angle_alpha   90.00
_cell.angle_beta   90.00
_cell.angle_gamma   90.00
#
_symmetry.space_group_name_H-M   'P 1'
#
loop_
_entity.id
_entity.type
_entity.pdbx_description
1 polymer ?
#
loop_
_entity_poly.entity_id
_entity_poly.type
_entity_poly.pdbx_seq_one_letter_code
_entity_poly.pdbx_strand_id
1 'polypeptide(L)'
;MVNGLLPSQKKKKRELTEMQSSYLDALMDNGGNNAAALRVAGYSETTGKAVMNSLADEIVGRAKNMLAANSVKAAAGLVQALDDDGTIPRAEQRIKAAESILNRVGVGKHDKVEHNVTALHGVVLLPSKAGQVDPIIINNE
;
A
#
# COMPACT_ATOMS: atom_id res chain seq x y z
N MET A 1 18.53 9.67 -34.28
CA MET A 1 18.65 10.36 -32.99
C MET A 1 18.10 9.42 -31.94
N VAL A 2 18.95 8.78 -31.17
CA VAL A 2 18.56 7.84 -30.11
C VAL A 2 18.21 8.65 -28.86
N ASN A 3 16.92 8.69 -28.51
CA ASN A 3 16.48 9.23 -27.23
C ASN A 3 17.01 8.32 -26.11
N GLY A 4 18.12 8.74 -25.51
CA GLY A 4 18.65 8.12 -24.31
C GLY A 4 17.69 8.32 -23.16
N LEU A 5 16.88 7.28 -22.84
CA LEU A 5 16.18 7.19 -21.57
C LEU A 5 17.23 7.24 -20.45
N LEU A 6 17.20 8.33 -19.67
CA LEU A 6 18.03 8.44 -18.49
C LEU A 6 17.75 7.25 -17.56
N PRO A 7 18.79 6.52 -17.12
CA PRO A 7 18.59 5.41 -16.21
C PRO A 7 17.93 5.94 -14.93
N SER A 8 16.79 5.35 -14.57
CA SER A 8 16.11 5.62 -13.31
C SER A 8 17.11 5.50 -12.17
N GLN A 9 17.47 6.61 -11.55
CA GLN A 9 18.37 6.61 -10.40
C GLN A 9 17.68 5.87 -9.26
N LYS A 10 18.14 4.65 -8.97
CA LYS A 10 17.74 3.92 -7.76
C LYS A 10 18.05 4.82 -6.57
N LYS A 11 17.03 5.26 -5.83
CA LYS A 11 17.21 6.01 -4.59
C LYS A 11 18.22 5.24 -3.72
N LYS A 12 19.33 5.88 -3.39
CA LYS A 12 20.34 5.29 -2.51
C LYS A 12 19.67 4.95 -1.18
N LYS A 13 19.77 3.69 -0.76
CA LYS A 13 19.16 3.25 0.50
C LYS A 13 19.82 4.04 1.63
N ARG A 14 18.98 4.69 2.45
CA ARG A 14 19.44 5.49 3.59
C ARG A 14 20.12 4.55 4.61
N GLU A 15 21.28 4.92 5.09
CA GLU A 15 21.91 4.25 6.22
C GLU A 15 21.19 4.67 7.51
N LEU A 16 20.72 3.68 8.26
CA LEU A 16 20.03 3.88 9.53
C LEU A 16 21.05 3.89 10.66
N THR A 17 20.83 4.74 11.66
CA THR A 17 21.61 4.68 12.92
C THR A 17 21.16 3.47 13.74
N GLU A 18 21.96 3.03 14.70
CA GLU A 18 21.63 1.92 15.61
C GLU A 18 20.31 2.18 16.35
N MET A 19 20.10 3.40 16.86
CA MET A 19 18.84 3.78 17.52
C MET A 19 17.64 3.70 16.56
N GLN A 20 17.81 4.12 15.29
CA GLN A 20 16.75 4.04 14.30
C GLN A 20 16.41 2.58 13.94
N SER A 21 17.43 1.74 13.80
CA SER A 21 17.21 0.31 13.56
C SER A 21 16.51 -0.36 14.73
N SER A 22 16.99 -0.12 15.96
CA SER A 22 16.38 -0.64 17.18
C SER A 22 14.93 -0.20 17.34
N TYR A 23 14.61 1.06 17.02
CA TYR A 23 13.24 1.56 17.03
C TYR A 23 12.34 0.82 16.04
N LEU A 24 12.81 0.65 14.80
CA LEU A 24 12.06 -0.03 13.75
C LEU A 24 11.83 -1.51 14.07
N ASP A 25 12.82 -2.19 14.64
CA ASP A 25 12.72 -3.59 15.05
C ASP A 25 11.71 -3.73 16.20
N ALA A 26 11.86 -2.93 17.24
CA ALA A 26 10.93 -2.91 18.38
C ALA A 26 9.50 -2.54 17.95
N LEU A 27 9.32 -1.65 16.96
CA LEU A 27 8.00 -1.26 16.45
C LEU A 27 7.30 -2.45 15.77
N MET A 28 8.05 -3.28 15.04
CA MET A 28 7.50 -4.48 14.41
C MET A 28 7.16 -5.56 15.43
N ASP A 29 8.07 -5.80 16.37
CA ASP A 29 7.94 -6.87 17.37
C ASP A 29 6.80 -6.63 18.37
N ASN A 30 6.53 -5.37 18.71
CA ASN A 30 5.48 -5.01 19.66
C ASN A 30 4.12 -4.66 19.01
N GLY A 31 3.95 -4.99 17.72
CA GLY A 31 2.70 -4.78 17.00
C GLY A 31 2.36 -3.32 16.72
N GLY A 32 3.37 -2.44 16.60
CA GLY A 32 3.17 -1.04 16.26
C GLY A 32 3.03 -0.10 17.47
N ASN A 33 3.33 -0.57 18.68
CA ASN A 33 3.30 0.27 19.87
C ASN A 33 4.48 1.25 19.87
N ASN A 34 4.21 2.48 19.40
CA ASN A 34 5.21 3.54 19.25
C ASN A 34 5.91 3.90 20.56
N ALA A 35 5.16 4.05 21.66
CA ALA A 35 5.75 4.43 22.95
C ALA A 35 6.72 3.36 23.48
N ALA A 36 6.36 2.09 23.36
CA ALA A 36 7.23 0.99 23.74
C ALA A 36 8.48 0.93 22.87
N ALA A 37 8.34 1.12 21.54
CA ALA A 37 9.46 1.12 20.60
C ALA A 37 10.46 2.26 20.87
N LEU A 38 9.97 3.46 21.19
CA LEU A 38 10.83 4.60 21.56
C LEU A 38 11.65 4.32 22.80
N ARG A 39 11.04 3.74 23.84
CA ARG A 39 11.75 3.38 25.08
C ARG A 39 12.84 2.35 24.83
N VAL A 40 12.54 1.31 24.05
CA VAL A 40 13.52 0.26 23.70
C VAL A 40 14.70 0.84 22.93
N ALA A 41 14.43 1.76 22.00
CA ALA A 41 15.49 2.40 21.20
C ALA A 41 16.25 3.52 21.93
N GLY A 42 15.81 3.92 23.14
CA GLY A 42 16.44 4.99 23.90
C GLY A 42 16.04 6.39 23.48
N TYR A 43 14.91 6.54 22.74
CA TYR A 43 14.36 7.85 22.41
C TYR A 43 13.46 8.39 23.52
N SER A 44 13.43 9.73 23.65
CA SER A 44 12.44 10.40 24.48
C SER A 44 11.04 10.31 23.85
N GLU A 45 10.01 10.16 24.66
CA GLU A 45 8.61 10.12 24.20
C GLU A 45 8.21 11.41 23.46
N THR A 46 8.80 12.55 23.82
CA THR A 46 8.56 13.84 23.17
C THR A 46 9.05 13.90 21.73
N THR A 47 10.05 13.09 21.37
CA THR A 47 10.61 13.02 20.01
C THR A 47 9.89 12.02 19.11
N GLY A 48 8.94 11.26 19.64
CA GLY A 48 8.30 10.15 18.96
C GLY A 48 7.68 10.49 17.62
N LYS A 49 6.98 11.62 17.52
CA LYS A 49 6.38 12.07 16.25
C LYS A 49 7.43 12.42 15.20
N ALA A 50 8.51 13.07 15.60
CA ALA A 50 9.60 13.42 14.67
C ALA A 50 10.35 12.18 14.18
N VAL A 51 10.62 11.20 15.07
CA VAL A 51 11.26 9.93 14.71
C VAL A 51 10.37 9.14 13.75
N MET A 52 9.07 9.00 14.03
CA MET A 52 8.12 8.29 13.18
C MET A 52 8.04 8.94 11.79
N ASN A 53 7.94 10.26 11.71
CA ASN A 53 7.88 10.97 10.43
C ASN A 53 9.17 10.81 9.64
N SER A 54 10.34 10.84 10.31
CA SER A 54 11.63 10.69 9.63
C SER A 54 11.87 9.29 9.09
N LEU A 55 11.21 8.27 9.64
CA LEU A 55 11.33 6.85 9.28
C LEU A 55 10.08 6.29 8.58
N ALA A 56 9.18 7.16 8.11
CA ALA A 56 7.91 6.73 7.52
C ALA A 56 8.08 5.77 6.35
N ASP A 57 9.03 6.05 5.45
CA ASP A 57 9.29 5.19 4.28
C ASP A 57 9.82 3.81 4.70
N GLU A 58 10.69 3.76 5.71
CA GLU A 58 11.26 2.52 6.26
C GLU A 58 10.17 1.70 6.99
N ILE A 59 9.29 2.35 7.75
CA ILE A 59 8.16 1.70 8.41
C ILE A 59 7.24 1.06 7.38
N VAL A 60 6.86 1.81 6.34
CA VAL A 60 6.03 1.30 5.25
C VAL A 60 6.71 0.16 4.50
N GLY A 61 8.02 0.27 4.25
CA GLY A 61 8.82 -0.78 3.62
C GLY A 61 8.81 -2.09 4.44
N ARG A 62 9.02 -2.00 5.75
CA ARG A 62 8.97 -3.17 6.64
C ARG A 62 7.58 -3.78 6.74
N ALA A 63 6.54 -2.96 6.81
CA ALA A 63 5.15 -3.43 6.81
C ALA A 63 4.80 -4.18 5.52
N LYS A 64 5.24 -3.68 4.35
CA LYS A 64 5.09 -4.38 3.06
C LYS A 64 5.80 -5.72 3.05
N ASN A 65 7.03 -5.78 3.56
CA ASN A 65 7.79 -7.04 3.65
C ASN A 65 7.10 -8.05 4.58
N MET A 66 6.55 -7.59 5.70
CA MET A 66 5.78 -8.43 6.61
C MET A 66 4.50 -8.98 5.95
N LEU A 67 3.78 -8.16 5.19
CA LEU A 67 2.62 -8.60 4.42
C LEU A 67 3.02 -9.60 3.34
N ALA A 68 4.11 -9.34 2.60
CA ALA A 68 4.62 -10.25 1.59
C ALA A 68 5.02 -11.61 2.18
N ALA A 69 5.70 -11.63 3.32
CA ALA A 69 6.04 -12.88 4.01
C ALA A 69 4.81 -13.67 4.47
N ASN A 70 3.74 -12.97 4.91
CA ASN A 70 2.50 -13.62 5.34
C ASN A 70 1.55 -13.97 4.17
N SER A 71 1.81 -13.53 2.95
CA SER A 71 0.97 -13.83 1.79
C SER A 71 0.93 -15.34 1.48
N VAL A 72 2.04 -16.04 1.68
CA VAL A 72 2.11 -17.50 1.53
C VAL A 72 1.17 -18.20 2.50
N LYS A 73 1.16 -17.77 3.77
CA LYS A 73 0.25 -18.29 4.79
C LYS A 73 -1.21 -17.96 4.48
N ALA A 74 -1.48 -16.76 3.96
CA ALA A 74 -2.82 -16.36 3.54
C ALA A 74 -3.31 -17.22 2.36
N ALA A 75 -2.47 -17.45 1.35
CA ALA A 75 -2.78 -18.32 0.22
C ALA A 75 -3.06 -19.75 0.67
N ALA A 76 -2.21 -20.31 1.53
CA ALA A 76 -2.45 -21.65 2.10
C ALA A 76 -3.77 -21.73 2.88
N GLY A 77 -4.12 -20.68 3.62
CA GLY A 77 -5.40 -20.60 4.33
C GLY A 77 -6.61 -20.58 3.40
N LEU A 78 -6.51 -19.94 2.24
CA LEU A 78 -7.56 -19.97 1.21
C LEU A 78 -7.69 -21.35 0.57
N VAL A 79 -6.55 -21.99 0.25
CA VAL A 79 -6.57 -23.36 -0.30
C VAL A 79 -7.20 -24.34 0.69
N GLN A 80 -6.82 -24.29 1.97
CA GLN A 80 -7.43 -25.11 3.01
C GLN A 80 -8.94 -24.89 3.13
N ALA A 81 -9.41 -23.65 2.94
CA ALA A 81 -10.84 -23.34 3.01
C ALA A 81 -11.65 -23.95 1.85
N LEU A 82 -11.00 -24.37 0.74
CA LEU A 82 -11.65 -25.08 -0.37
C LEU A 82 -11.90 -26.57 -0.02
N ASP A 83 -11.05 -27.12 0.83
CA ASP A 83 -11.12 -28.53 1.26
C ASP A 83 -11.95 -28.71 2.55
N ASP A 84 -12.44 -27.58 3.12
CA ASP A 84 -13.16 -27.59 4.39
C ASP A 84 -14.62 -28.01 4.20
N ASP A 85 -15.06 -28.98 5.00
CA ASP A 85 -16.45 -29.46 5.08
C ASP A 85 -17.39 -28.54 5.88
N GLY A 86 -16.98 -27.32 6.18
CA GLY A 86 -17.73 -26.33 6.95
C GLY A 86 -17.52 -26.39 8.46
N THR A 87 -16.57 -27.19 8.92
CA THR A 87 -16.32 -27.39 10.37
C THR A 87 -15.42 -26.33 10.99
N ILE A 88 -14.71 -25.50 10.19
CA ILE A 88 -13.79 -24.49 10.71
C ILE A 88 -14.56 -23.29 11.28
N PRO A 89 -14.47 -23.02 12.59
CA PRO A 89 -15.10 -21.85 13.17
C PRO A 89 -14.54 -20.56 12.54
N ARG A 90 -15.44 -19.64 12.14
CA ARG A 90 -15.09 -18.34 11.56
C ARG A 90 -14.37 -18.44 10.21
N ALA A 91 -14.62 -19.48 9.41
CA ALA A 91 -14.01 -19.65 8.07
C ALA A 91 -14.19 -18.41 7.20
N GLU A 92 -15.37 -17.82 7.12
CA GLU A 92 -15.64 -16.59 6.36
C GLU A 92 -14.73 -15.42 6.77
N GLN A 93 -14.52 -15.21 8.07
CA GLN A 93 -13.65 -14.14 8.57
C GLN A 93 -12.18 -14.38 8.22
N ARG A 94 -11.74 -15.64 8.27
CA ARG A 94 -10.38 -16.04 7.89
C ARG A 94 -10.14 -15.86 6.39
N ILE A 95 -11.11 -16.22 5.56
CA ILE A 95 -11.08 -16.01 4.11
C ILE A 95 -10.97 -14.52 3.80
N LYS A 96 -11.83 -13.68 4.37
CA LYS A 96 -11.78 -12.21 4.18
C LYS A 96 -10.44 -11.61 4.61
N ALA A 97 -9.86 -12.09 5.70
CA ALA A 97 -8.55 -11.63 6.15
C ALA A 97 -7.44 -12.04 5.17
N ALA A 98 -7.46 -13.28 4.68
CA ALA A 98 -6.50 -13.79 3.71
C ALA A 98 -6.60 -13.02 2.37
N GLU A 99 -7.79 -12.81 1.83
CA GLU A 99 -8.03 -12.00 0.64
C GLU A 99 -7.52 -10.57 0.81
N SER A 100 -7.75 -9.97 1.98
CA SER A 100 -7.25 -8.62 2.29
C SER A 100 -5.72 -8.54 2.25
N ILE A 101 -5.01 -9.56 2.73
CA ILE A 101 -3.54 -9.64 2.65
C ILE A 101 -3.09 -9.80 1.21
N LEU A 102 -3.69 -10.73 0.45
CA LEU A 102 -3.33 -11.00 -0.94
C LEU A 102 -3.56 -9.78 -1.84
N ASN A 103 -4.67 -9.07 -1.65
CA ASN A 103 -4.94 -7.81 -2.37
C ASN A 103 -3.87 -6.75 -2.12
N ARG A 104 -3.39 -6.62 -0.87
CA ARG A 104 -2.35 -5.64 -0.52
C ARG A 104 -0.97 -5.97 -1.11
N VAL A 105 -0.67 -7.24 -1.32
CA VAL A 105 0.58 -7.66 -1.95
C VAL A 105 0.47 -7.79 -3.47
N GLY A 106 -0.70 -7.48 -4.05
CA GLY A 106 -0.90 -7.46 -5.49
C GLY A 106 -1.16 -8.83 -6.12
N VAL A 107 -1.50 -9.85 -5.33
CA VAL A 107 -1.86 -11.20 -5.81
C VAL A 107 -3.37 -11.39 -5.91
N GLY A 108 -4.15 -10.49 -5.30
CA GLY A 108 -5.61 -10.56 -5.30
C GLY A 108 -6.26 -10.14 -6.61
N LYS A 109 -7.58 -10.07 -6.60
CA LYS A 109 -8.39 -9.63 -7.73
C LYS A 109 -8.05 -8.18 -8.09
N HIS A 110 -7.51 -7.97 -9.28
CA HIS A 110 -7.34 -6.65 -9.86
C HIS A 110 -8.58 -6.27 -10.65
N ASP A 111 -9.36 -5.33 -10.17
CA ASP A 111 -10.34 -4.65 -11.00
C ASP A 111 -9.55 -3.71 -11.92
N LYS A 112 -9.31 -4.13 -13.17
CA LYS A 112 -8.71 -3.27 -14.19
C LYS A 112 -9.69 -2.14 -14.49
N VAL A 113 -9.49 -0.99 -13.90
CA VAL A 113 -10.12 0.24 -14.37
C VAL A 113 -9.29 0.74 -15.54
N GLU A 114 -9.67 0.38 -16.76
CA GLU A 114 -9.04 0.92 -17.96
C GLU A 114 -9.54 2.36 -18.14
N HIS A 115 -8.71 3.31 -17.76
CA HIS A 115 -8.91 4.71 -18.13
C HIS A 115 -8.40 4.91 -19.56
N ASN A 116 -9.27 4.77 -20.54
CA ASN A 116 -8.98 5.18 -21.91
C ASN A 116 -9.00 6.71 -21.98
N VAL A 117 -7.83 7.33 -21.80
CA VAL A 117 -7.65 8.77 -22.03
C VAL A 117 -7.26 8.96 -23.49
N THR A 118 -8.20 9.37 -24.32
CA THR A 118 -7.91 9.77 -25.70
C THR A 118 -7.52 11.25 -25.70
N ALA A 119 -6.24 11.53 -25.82
CA ALA A 119 -5.74 12.90 -26.02
C ALA A 119 -5.72 13.21 -27.51
N LEU A 120 -6.57 14.11 -27.97
CA LEU A 120 -6.55 14.67 -29.32
C LEU A 120 -6.10 16.13 -29.22
N HIS A 121 -4.97 16.46 -29.85
CA HIS A 121 -4.43 17.83 -29.94
C HIS A 121 -4.23 18.56 -28.58
N GLY A 122 -3.77 17.84 -27.56
CA GLY A 122 -3.47 18.45 -26.27
C GLY A 122 -4.70 18.77 -25.40
N VAL A 123 -5.89 18.35 -25.80
CA VAL A 123 -7.13 18.49 -25.03
C VAL A 123 -7.47 17.16 -24.39
N VAL A 124 -7.56 17.14 -23.07
CA VAL A 124 -8.05 15.96 -22.31
C VAL A 124 -9.56 16.04 -22.27
N LEU A 125 -10.25 15.12 -22.97
CA LEU A 125 -11.69 14.98 -22.87
C LEU A 125 -12.01 14.09 -21.65
N LEU A 126 -12.54 14.69 -20.61
CA LEU A 126 -13.07 13.96 -19.47
C LEU A 126 -14.44 13.38 -19.84
N PRO A 127 -14.76 12.14 -19.41
CA PRO A 127 -16.11 11.58 -19.62
C PRO A 127 -17.15 12.48 -18.94
N SER A 128 -18.26 12.73 -19.63
CA SER A 128 -19.35 13.52 -19.09
C SER A 128 -19.92 12.83 -17.83
N LYS A 129 -20.06 13.60 -16.77
CA LYS A 129 -20.69 13.12 -15.53
C LYS A 129 -22.15 12.78 -15.85
N ALA A 130 -22.56 11.54 -15.58
CA ALA A 130 -23.95 11.12 -15.78
C ALA A 130 -24.90 12.08 -15.04
N GLY A 131 -25.73 12.82 -15.79
CA GLY A 131 -26.69 13.77 -15.23
C GLY A 131 -26.48 15.23 -15.60
N GLN A 132 -25.65 15.56 -16.61
CA GLN A 132 -25.47 16.95 -17.03
C GLN A 132 -26.30 17.30 -18.28
N VAL A 133 -27.08 18.34 -18.09
CA VAL A 133 -28.00 19.04 -19.01
C VAL A 133 -27.29 19.49 -20.28
N ASP A 134 -28.03 19.47 -21.40
CA ASP A 134 -27.59 19.86 -22.75
C ASP A 134 -26.89 21.23 -22.80
N PRO A 135 -25.90 21.40 -23.69
CA PRO A 135 -25.22 22.68 -23.84
C PRO A 135 -26.15 23.76 -24.37
N ILE A 136 -26.17 24.90 -23.69
CA ILE A 136 -26.87 26.11 -24.15
C ILE A 136 -26.15 26.62 -25.39
N ILE A 137 -26.81 26.55 -26.56
CA ILE A 137 -26.34 27.17 -27.78
C ILE A 137 -26.63 28.66 -27.70
N ILE A 138 -25.62 29.49 -27.54
CA ILE A 138 -25.73 30.94 -27.62
C ILE A 138 -25.56 31.31 -29.09
N ASN A 139 -26.66 31.63 -29.78
CA ASN A 139 -26.64 32.24 -31.09
C ASN A 139 -26.39 33.75 -30.90
N ASN A 140 -25.20 34.22 -31.31
CA ASN A 140 -24.92 35.63 -31.46
C ASN A 140 -25.44 36.05 -32.84
N GLU A 141 -26.50 36.84 -32.88
CA GLU A 141 -26.87 37.67 -34.03
C GLU A 141 -26.04 38.96 -34.03
#